data_1f6e99fc1c524af17fb650d9e5b377a7
#
_entry.id   1f6e99fc1c524af17fb650d9e5b377a7
#
_cell.length_a   1.000
_cell.length_b   1.000
_cell.length_c   1.000
_cell.angle_alpha   90.00
_cell.angle_beta   90.00
_cell.angle_gamma   90.00
#
_symmetry.space_group_name_H-M   'P 1'
#
loop_
_entity.id
_entity.type
_entity.pdbx_description
1 polymer ?
#
loop_
_entity_poly.entity_id
_entity_poly.type
_entity_poly.pdbx_seq_one_letter_code
_entity_poly.pdbx_strand_id
1 'polypeptide(L)'
;MAVLLQRLAPSQIVLVSDALAPYGLADGTHRWDERTLLVTKGTCRLEDGTLAGVTLPQLEGVKRLARWSKEIGPAIWSATIAPRQVIQSTCNIEEALLGQPLSDLLRWTQNAAGDLQWANAA
;
A
#
# COMPACT_ATOMS: atom_id res chain seq x y z
N MET A 1 13.62 8.26 7.07
CA MET A 1 12.25 7.72 6.97
C MET A 1 11.95 6.68 8.06
N ALA A 2 12.70 5.60 8.20
CA ALA A 2 12.43 4.54 9.20
C ALA A 2 12.32 5.06 10.65
N VAL A 3 13.21 5.96 11.06
CA VAL A 3 13.18 6.56 12.42
C VAL A 3 11.91 7.38 12.67
N LEU A 4 11.36 8.03 11.65
CA LEU A 4 10.12 8.80 11.79
C LEU A 4 8.92 7.86 11.94
N LEU A 5 8.88 6.78 11.17
CA LEU A 5 7.81 5.78 11.23
C LEU A 5 7.76 5.04 12.59
N GLN A 6 8.92 4.81 13.20
CA GLN A 6 9.01 4.18 14.53
C GLN A 6 8.50 5.07 15.67
N ARG A 7 8.39 6.38 15.46
CA ARG A 7 7.91 7.34 16.47
C ARG A 7 6.40 7.62 16.37
N LEU A 8 5.77 7.21 15.27
CA LEU A 8 4.34 7.38 15.08
C LEU A 8 3.61 6.13 15.58
N ALA A 9 2.50 6.34 16.28
CA ALA A 9 1.62 5.22 16.59
C ALA A 9 1.05 4.65 15.30
N PRO A 10 0.82 3.32 15.20
CA PRO A 10 0.27 2.70 14.00
C PRO A 10 -1.02 3.35 13.51
N SER A 11 -1.88 3.82 14.42
CA SER A 11 -3.12 4.53 14.13
C SER A 11 -2.92 5.92 13.50
N GLN A 12 -1.71 6.46 13.53
CA GLN A 12 -1.36 7.77 12.94
C GLN A 12 -0.82 7.65 11.51
N ILE A 13 -0.68 6.43 11.00
CA ILE A 13 -0.13 6.17 9.66
C ILE A 13 -1.25 5.64 8.77
N VAL A 14 -1.52 6.35 7.68
CA VAL A 14 -2.35 5.85 6.58
C VAL A 14 -1.44 5.62 5.39
N LEU A 15 -1.37 4.37 4.95
CA LEU A 15 -0.60 3.99 3.78
C LEU A 15 -1.48 4.09 2.53
N VAL A 16 -1.02 4.84 1.55
CA VAL A 16 -1.66 4.99 0.23
C VAL A 16 -0.71 4.50 -0.87
N SER A 17 -1.26 4.09 -2.01
CA SER A 17 -0.44 3.64 -3.15
C SER A 17 0.21 4.81 -3.87
N ASP A 18 -0.46 5.94 -3.98
CA ASP A 18 -0.11 7.04 -4.89
C ASP A 18 -0.01 6.56 -6.36
N ALA A 19 -0.86 5.58 -6.71
CA ALA A 19 -0.87 4.97 -8.04
C ALA A 19 -1.50 5.90 -9.08
N LEU A 20 -0.83 6.02 -10.23
CA LEU A 20 -1.27 6.85 -11.35
C LEU A 20 -1.88 6.02 -12.48
N ALA A 21 -2.46 6.71 -13.46
CA ALA A 21 -3.14 6.12 -14.62
C ALA A 21 -2.36 4.99 -15.34
N PRO A 22 -1.02 5.02 -15.48
CA PRO A 22 -0.28 3.91 -16.06
C PRO A 22 -0.16 2.64 -15.21
N TYR A 23 -0.83 2.58 -14.04
CA TYR A 23 -0.84 1.37 -13.22
C TYR A 23 -1.31 0.14 -14.04
N GLY A 24 -0.52 -0.92 -14.00
CA GLY A 24 -0.77 -2.16 -14.75
C GLY A 24 -0.27 -2.15 -16.19
N LEU A 25 0.28 -1.05 -16.67
CA LEU A 25 0.93 -0.95 -17.98
C LEU A 25 2.44 -1.24 -17.86
N ALA A 26 3.06 -1.55 -19.00
CA ALA A 26 4.50 -1.77 -19.09
C ALA A 26 5.30 -0.50 -18.80
N ASP A 27 6.57 -0.66 -18.39
CA ASP A 27 7.52 0.46 -18.32
C ASP A 27 7.61 1.18 -19.67
N GLY A 28 7.74 2.50 -19.63
CA GLY A 28 7.81 3.32 -20.82
C GLY A 28 7.17 4.69 -20.65
N THR A 29 6.90 5.33 -21.78
CA THR A 29 6.28 6.65 -21.85
C THR A 29 4.77 6.52 -22.01
N HIS A 30 4.01 7.19 -21.15
CA HIS A 30 2.56 7.19 -21.16
C HIS A 30 2.03 8.62 -21.14
N ARG A 31 1.02 8.89 -21.95
CA ARG A 31 0.35 10.18 -21.93
C ARG A 31 -0.79 10.14 -20.91
N TRP A 32 -0.86 11.14 -20.05
CA TRP A 32 -1.92 11.35 -19.08
C TRP A 32 -2.33 12.84 -19.11
N ASP A 33 -3.55 13.11 -19.60
CA ASP A 33 -4.01 14.45 -19.93
C ASP A 33 -3.01 15.18 -20.88
N GLU A 34 -2.51 16.33 -20.51
CA GLU A 34 -1.52 17.11 -21.27
C GLU A 34 -0.06 16.78 -20.87
N ARG A 35 0.13 15.87 -19.90
CA ARG A 35 1.44 15.51 -19.35
C ARG A 35 1.95 14.19 -19.89
N THR A 36 3.25 14.09 -19.99
CA THR A 36 3.96 12.86 -20.30
C THR A 36 4.50 12.26 -19.01
N LEU A 37 4.20 11.00 -18.78
CA LEU A 37 4.67 10.22 -17.65
C LEU A 37 5.70 9.19 -18.10
N LEU A 38 6.85 9.15 -17.43
CA LEU A 38 7.89 8.15 -17.63
C LEU A 38 7.80 7.12 -16.51
N VAL A 39 7.43 5.88 -16.85
CA VAL A 39 7.35 4.77 -15.91
C VAL A 39 8.61 3.90 -16.00
N THR A 40 9.25 3.69 -14.86
CA THR A 40 10.41 2.80 -14.73
C THR A 40 10.37 2.06 -13.41
N LYS A 41 10.28 0.73 -13.47
CA LYS A 41 10.29 -0.16 -12.30
C LYS A 41 9.31 0.28 -11.19
N GLY A 42 8.09 0.62 -11.59
CA GLY A 42 7.02 1.02 -10.68
C GLY A 42 7.11 2.46 -10.17
N THR A 43 8.06 3.26 -10.62
CA THR A 43 8.18 4.69 -10.33
C THR A 43 7.71 5.49 -11.52
N CYS A 44 6.88 6.49 -11.28
CA CYS A 44 6.37 7.39 -12.31
C CYS A 44 6.92 8.79 -12.12
N ARG A 45 7.47 9.36 -13.20
CA ARG A 45 8.05 10.71 -13.20
C ARG A 45 7.52 11.54 -14.36
N LEU A 46 7.53 12.86 -14.18
CA LEU A 46 7.34 13.81 -15.26
C LEU A 46 8.61 13.90 -16.13
N GLU A 47 8.53 14.54 -17.30
CA GLU A 47 9.66 14.73 -18.22
C GLU A 47 10.83 15.50 -17.59
N ASP A 48 10.54 16.40 -16.66
CA ASP A 48 11.56 17.14 -15.91
C ASP A 48 12.22 16.32 -14.77
N GLY A 49 11.84 15.04 -14.62
CA GLY A 49 12.35 14.14 -13.59
C GLY A 49 11.62 14.23 -12.25
N THR A 50 10.65 15.13 -12.09
CA THR A 50 9.84 15.23 -10.86
C THR A 50 9.10 13.93 -10.59
N LEU A 51 9.14 13.44 -9.36
CA LEU A 51 8.37 12.29 -8.94
C LEU A 51 6.87 12.63 -8.99
N ALA A 52 6.13 11.90 -9.82
CA ALA A 52 4.70 12.09 -9.99
C ALA A 52 3.88 11.09 -9.15
N GLY A 53 4.39 9.89 -8.96
CA GLY A 53 3.72 8.82 -8.22
C GLY A 53 4.32 7.46 -8.55
N VAL A 54 3.51 6.41 -8.44
CA VAL A 54 3.93 5.03 -8.66
C VAL A 54 2.95 4.26 -9.56
N THR A 55 3.41 3.09 -10.02
CA THR A 55 2.58 2.10 -10.73
C THR A 55 2.67 0.73 -10.04
N LEU A 56 2.82 0.73 -8.72
CA LEU A 56 2.87 -0.46 -7.88
C LEU A 56 1.57 -0.64 -7.11
N PRO A 57 1.14 -1.89 -6.86
CA PRO A 57 0.00 -2.16 -6.01
C PRO A 57 0.28 -1.73 -4.57
N GLN A 58 -0.74 -1.28 -3.85
CA GLN A 58 -0.63 -0.88 -2.44
C GLN A 58 -0.04 -1.99 -1.57
N LEU A 59 -0.27 -3.26 -1.92
CA LEU A 59 0.28 -4.42 -1.23
C LEU A 59 1.82 -4.44 -1.21
N GLU A 60 2.48 -3.91 -2.25
CA GLU A 60 3.93 -3.71 -2.24
C GLU A 60 4.35 -2.62 -1.25
N GLY A 61 3.53 -1.61 -1.06
CA GLY A 61 3.73 -0.60 -0.01
C GLY A 61 3.68 -1.21 1.39
N VAL A 62 2.72 -2.10 1.65
CA VAL A 62 2.62 -2.84 2.93
C VAL A 62 3.89 -3.65 3.20
N LYS A 63 4.36 -4.42 2.20
CA LYS A 63 5.59 -5.21 2.32
C LYS A 63 6.81 -4.34 2.64
N ARG A 64 6.95 -3.21 1.96
CA ARG A 64 8.05 -2.27 2.19
C ARG A 64 7.98 -1.64 3.57
N LEU A 65 6.78 -1.22 4.00
CA LEU A 65 6.58 -0.64 5.33
C LEU A 65 6.88 -1.66 6.43
N ALA A 66 6.40 -2.90 6.31
CA ALA A 66 6.71 -3.98 7.24
C ALA A 66 8.22 -4.25 7.34
N ARG A 67 8.94 -4.24 6.21
CA ARG A 67 10.40 -4.43 6.18
C ARG A 67 11.14 -3.26 6.84
N TRP A 68 10.69 -2.03 6.66
CA TRP A 68 11.33 -0.85 7.22
C TRP A 68 11.06 -0.67 8.71
N SER A 69 9.82 -0.91 9.14
CA SER A 69 9.42 -0.79 10.55
C SER A 69 9.81 -2.00 11.39
N LYS A 70 10.04 -3.15 10.76
CA LYS A 70 10.17 -4.48 11.39
C LYS A 70 8.87 -4.97 12.04
N GLU A 71 7.74 -4.37 11.70
CA GLU A 71 6.44 -4.65 12.29
C GLU A 71 5.39 -4.92 11.20
N ILE A 72 4.87 -6.15 11.17
CA ILE A 72 3.92 -6.60 10.15
C ILE A 72 2.51 -6.09 10.44
N GLY A 73 2.05 -6.26 11.68
CA GLY A 73 0.70 -5.85 12.10
C GLY A 73 0.41 -4.38 11.81
N PRO A 74 1.23 -3.44 12.31
CA PRO A 74 1.13 -2.02 11.99
C PRO A 74 1.17 -1.69 10.50
N ALA A 75 1.97 -2.39 9.70
CA ALA A 75 2.02 -2.17 8.26
C ALA A 75 0.71 -2.57 7.57
N ILE A 76 0.12 -3.71 7.93
CA ILE A 76 -1.19 -4.13 7.42
C ILE A 76 -2.28 -3.18 7.90
N TRP A 77 -2.27 -2.81 9.18
CA TRP A 77 -3.22 -1.88 9.77
C TRP A 77 -3.27 -0.54 9.04
N SER A 78 -2.10 0.02 8.73
CA SER A 78 -1.99 1.31 8.05
C SER A 78 -2.62 1.34 6.65
N ALA A 79 -2.75 0.19 5.99
CA ALA A 79 -3.35 0.06 4.66
C ALA A 79 -4.80 -0.42 4.69
N THR A 80 -5.32 -0.86 5.83
CA THR A 80 -6.65 -1.48 5.94
C THR A 80 -7.57 -0.73 6.90
N ILE A 81 -7.24 -0.71 8.17
CA ILE A 81 -8.10 -0.15 9.23
C ILE A 81 -7.90 1.36 9.35
N ALA A 82 -6.65 1.84 9.35
CA ALA A 82 -6.37 3.26 9.51
C ALA A 82 -7.12 4.14 8.48
N PRO A 83 -7.12 3.83 7.17
CA PRO A 83 -7.89 4.62 6.21
C PRO A 83 -9.41 4.57 6.46
N ARG A 84 -9.94 3.45 6.93
CA ARG A 84 -11.36 3.34 7.30
C ARG A 84 -11.68 4.26 8.49
N GLN A 85 -10.83 4.30 9.49
CA GLN A 85 -11.01 5.16 10.67
C GLN A 85 -10.93 6.66 10.32
N VAL A 86 -10.16 7.03 9.31
CA VAL A 86 -10.14 8.42 8.82
C VAL A 86 -11.45 8.81 8.14
N ILE A 87 -12.06 7.89 7.38
CA ILE A 87 -13.31 8.14 6.67
C ILE A 87 -14.52 7.96 7.60
N GLN A 88 -14.46 6.96 8.48
CA GLN A 88 -15.52 6.58 9.40
C GLN A 88 -14.96 6.50 10.82
N SER A 89 -15.08 7.56 11.59
CA SER A 89 -14.51 7.65 12.96
C SER A 89 -15.00 6.57 13.92
N THR A 90 -16.10 5.87 13.60
CA THR A 90 -16.70 4.79 14.40
C THR A 90 -16.43 3.39 13.85
N CYS A 91 -15.47 3.22 12.93
CA CYS A 91 -15.16 1.91 12.36
C CYS A 91 -14.65 0.95 13.44
N ASN A 92 -15.48 -0.01 13.81
CA ASN A 92 -15.12 -1.14 14.63
C ASN A 92 -14.56 -2.25 13.71
N ILE A 93 -13.36 -2.73 14.00
CA ILE A 93 -12.70 -3.79 13.19
C ILE A 93 -13.51 -5.07 13.21
N GLU A 94 -14.03 -5.45 14.35
CA GLU A 94 -14.84 -6.66 14.49
C GLU A 94 -16.06 -6.60 13.57
N GLU A 95 -16.80 -5.50 13.59
CA GLU A 95 -17.94 -5.29 12.71
C GLU A 95 -17.55 -5.25 11.22
N ALA A 96 -16.35 -4.77 10.90
CA ALA A 96 -15.87 -4.68 9.53
C ALA A 96 -15.40 -6.02 8.95
N LEU A 97 -14.98 -6.97 9.77
CA LEU A 97 -14.35 -8.23 9.35
C LEU A 97 -15.17 -9.47 9.70
N LEU A 98 -15.87 -9.48 10.83
CA LEU A 98 -16.68 -10.61 11.24
C LEU A 98 -17.88 -10.80 10.28
N GLY A 99 -18.07 -12.03 9.83
CA GLY A 99 -19.16 -12.40 8.92
C GLY A 99 -18.88 -12.10 7.45
N GLN A 100 -17.71 -11.55 7.11
CA GLN A 100 -17.33 -11.39 5.70
C GLN A 100 -16.94 -12.73 5.08
N PRO A 101 -17.29 -12.98 3.79
CA PRO A 101 -16.81 -14.14 3.07
C PRO A 101 -15.28 -14.20 3.04
N LEU A 102 -14.71 -15.39 3.16
CA LEU A 102 -13.24 -15.55 3.06
C LEU A 102 -12.68 -15.09 1.71
N SER A 103 -13.47 -15.17 0.65
CA SER A 103 -13.09 -14.63 -0.68
C SER A 103 -12.80 -13.14 -0.68
N ASP A 104 -13.38 -12.40 0.26
CA ASP A 104 -13.23 -10.94 0.35
C ASP A 104 -12.10 -10.52 1.30
N LEU A 105 -11.44 -11.52 1.89
CA LEU A 105 -10.36 -11.32 2.84
C LEU A 105 -9.00 -11.72 2.24
N LEU A 106 -7.96 -11.03 2.68
CA LEU A 106 -6.58 -11.39 2.36
C LEU A 106 -5.94 -12.12 3.54
N ARG A 107 -5.31 -13.26 3.24
CA ARG A 107 -4.45 -13.97 4.16
C ARG A 107 -3.01 -13.54 3.97
N TRP A 108 -2.40 -13.04 5.03
CA TRP A 108 -0.99 -12.69 5.04
C TRP A 108 -0.17 -13.82 5.69
N THR A 109 0.94 -14.14 5.08
CA THR A 109 1.88 -15.14 5.57
C THR A 109 3.30 -14.60 5.48
N GLN A 110 4.21 -15.15 6.28
CA GLN A 110 5.62 -14.83 6.22
C GLN A 110 6.38 -16.06 5.74
N ASN A 111 7.24 -15.91 4.74
CA ASN A 111 8.07 -16.99 4.27
C ASN A 111 9.27 -17.21 5.21
N ALA A 112 10.05 -18.28 4.97
CA ALA A 112 11.24 -18.61 5.78
C ALA A 112 12.32 -17.51 5.77
N ALA A 113 12.36 -16.66 4.76
CA ALA A 113 13.26 -15.51 4.67
C ALA A 113 12.72 -14.27 5.41
N GLY A 114 11.51 -14.34 5.98
CA GLY A 114 10.88 -13.24 6.68
C GLY A 114 10.10 -12.26 5.77
N ASP A 115 10.00 -12.58 4.47
CA ASP A 115 9.25 -11.72 3.55
C ASP A 115 7.75 -11.96 3.65
N LEU A 116 7.00 -10.86 3.68
CA LEU A 116 5.55 -10.88 3.73
C LEU A 116 4.96 -11.27 2.37
N GLN A 117 4.04 -12.22 2.39
CA GLN A 117 3.28 -12.68 1.23
C GLN A 117 1.79 -12.55 1.53
N TRP A 118 0.98 -12.50 0.47
CA TRP A 118 -0.47 -12.45 0.58
C TRP A 118 -1.13 -13.35 -0.46
N ALA A 119 -2.31 -13.82 -0.12
CA ALA A 119 -3.21 -14.56 -1.01
C ALA A 119 -4.66 -14.30 -0.59
N ASN A 120 -5.62 -14.64 -1.43
CA ASN A 120 -7.00 -14.71 -0.97
C ASN A 120 -7.12 -15.71 0.18
N ALA A 121 -8.01 -15.43 1.14
CA ALA A 121 -8.17 -16.27 2.31
C ALA A 121 -8.97 -17.56 2.03
N ALA A 122 -9.70 -17.59 0.90
CA ALA A 122 -10.42 -18.77 0.42
C ALA A 122 -9.49 -19.70 -0.35
#